data_61abf5c17667c4dfadbc0766bdb12ff7
#
_entry.id   61abf5c17667c4dfadbc0766bdb12ff7
#
_cell.length_a   1.000
_cell.length_b   1.000
_cell.length_c   1.000
_cell.angle_alpha   90.00
_cell.angle_beta   90.00
_cell.angle_gamma   90.00
#
_symmetry.space_group_name_H-M   'P 1'
#
loop_
_entity.id
_entity.type
_entity.pdbx_description
1 polymer ?
#
loop_
_entity_poly.entity_id
_entity_poly.type
_entity_poly.pdbx_seq_one_letter_code
_entity_poly.pdbx_strand_id
1 'polypeptide(L)'
;FSADMQTPKHEQSMTTDKVIDIDSLHLRYYGDNFLRHSDSGLWELFVKGDAFQRGEAIGKLSSDLLHYQEKVFVDQIREIVPSDSYLKFLRFFIVLFNRNLGENVLEEYRDEIYGISLSCTHEYDFIGTPYERQLNYHSAHDLGHAMQDYMLVGCSSFATWGTQSADSSLLIGRNFDFYVGDAFAENKQVAFYVPEQGYRFASVGWPGMIGVLSGMNETGLTVTINAAKSAVPTGSATPIS
;
A
#
# COMPACT_ATOMS: atom_id res chain seq x y z
N PHE A 1 -0.12 -14.97 -22.90
CA PHE A 1 -0.76 -13.70 -22.61
C PHE A 1 0.04 -13.04 -21.51
N SER A 2 1.09 -12.28 -21.83
CA SER A 2 1.62 -11.29 -20.92
C SER A 2 0.70 -10.08 -21.05
N ALA A 3 -0.16 -9.86 -20.08
CA ALA A 3 -0.68 -8.52 -19.88
C ALA A 3 0.55 -7.62 -19.74
N ASP A 4 0.50 -6.42 -20.30
CA ASP A 4 1.65 -5.52 -20.41
C ASP A 4 1.97 -4.87 -19.04
N MET A 5 2.19 -5.73 -18.03
CA MET A 5 2.74 -5.36 -16.73
C MET A 5 4.26 -5.33 -16.84
N GLN A 6 4.76 -4.56 -17.84
CA GLN A 6 6.19 -4.40 -17.99
C GLN A 6 6.74 -3.70 -16.75
N THR A 7 7.74 -4.31 -16.16
CA THR A 7 8.49 -3.67 -15.08
C THR A 7 9.08 -2.37 -15.59
N PRO A 8 9.00 -1.28 -14.81
CA PRO A 8 9.70 -0.06 -15.12
C PRO A 8 11.18 -0.31 -15.40
N LYS A 9 11.75 0.39 -16.38
CA LYS A 9 13.17 0.28 -16.70
C LYS A 9 13.94 1.30 -15.87
N HIS A 10 14.41 0.88 -14.71
CA HIS A 10 15.38 1.65 -13.94
C HIS A 10 16.76 1.03 -14.09
N GLU A 11 17.76 1.85 -14.35
CA GLU A 11 19.12 1.46 -14.03
C GLU A 11 19.15 1.23 -12.52
N GLN A 12 19.47 -0.01 -12.11
CA GLN A 12 19.54 -0.34 -10.69
C GLN A 12 20.40 0.72 -10.01
N SER A 13 19.81 1.46 -9.09
CA SER A 13 20.57 2.36 -8.23
C SER A 13 21.65 1.50 -7.57
N MET A 14 22.90 1.71 -7.94
CA MET A 14 24.03 1.07 -7.28
C MET A 14 24.28 1.78 -5.94
N THR A 15 23.26 2.00 -5.14
CA THR A 15 23.48 2.42 -3.78
C THR A 15 24.10 1.25 -3.04
N THR A 16 25.31 1.45 -2.59
CA THR A 16 26.04 0.53 -1.70
C THR A 16 25.47 0.54 -0.27
N ASP A 17 24.38 1.27 -0.08
CA ASP A 17 23.73 1.43 1.21
C ASP A 17 23.19 0.09 1.71
N LYS A 18 23.46 -0.18 2.97
CA LYS A 18 22.95 -1.36 3.68
C LYS A 18 21.97 -0.93 4.74
N VAL A 19 21.00 -1.79 5.02
CA VAL A 19 20.16 -1.57 6.19
C VAL A 19 21.02 -1.68 7.45
N ILE A 20 20.94 -0.64 8.28
CA ILE A 20 21.54 -0.60 9.62
C ILE A 20 20.40 -0.80 10.61
N ASP A 21 20.44 -1.88 11.36
CA ASP A 21 19.45 -2.18 12.40
C ASP A 21 20.04 -1.87 13.78
N ILE A 22 19.29 -1.12 14.59
CA ILE A 22 19.60 -0.78 15.97
C ILE A 22 18.54 -1.41 16.87
N ASP A 23 18.72 -2.69 17.18
CA ASP A 23 17.75 -3.51 17.93
C ASP A 23 17.26 -2.86 19.23
N SER A 24 18.17 -2.22 19.97
CA SER A 24 17.83 -1.56 21.25
C SER A 24 16.86 -0.38 21.12
N LEU A 25 16.69 0.15 19.91
CA LEU A 25 15.78 1.26 19.60
C LEU A 25 14.62 0.84 18.68
N HIS A 26 14.56 -0.43 18.27
CA HIS A 26 13.63 -0.90 17.25
C HIS A 26 13.63 -0.02 15.99
N LEU A 27 14.83 0.38 15.55
CA LEU A 27 15.06 1.40 14.53
C LEU A 27 15.98 0.86 13.44
N ARG A 28 15.54 0.98 12.18
CA ARG A 28 16.29 0.62 10.99
C ARG A 28 16.54 1.84 10.14
N TYR A 29 17.73 1.95 9.56
CA TYR A 29 18.10 2.98 8.60
C TYR A 29 18.48 2.39 7.25
N TYR A 30 18.14 3.10 6.16
CA TYR A 30 18.62 2.86 4.82
C TYR A 30 18.92 4.22 4.17
N GLY A 31 20.18 4.60 4.04
CA GLY A 31 20.58 5.97 3.74
C GLY A 31 19.99 6.94 4.76
N ASP A 32 19.28 7.94 4.30
CA ASP A 32 18.58 8.93 5.14
C ASP A 32 17.14 8.53 5.49
N ASN A 33 16.72 7.33 5.10
CA ASN A 33 15.39 6.81 5.37
C ASN A 33 15.40 5.94 6.62
N PHE A 34 14.29 5.85 7.33
CA PHE A 34 14.20 5.00 8.51
C PHE A 34 12.82 4.36 8.70
N LEU A 35 12.83 3.26 9.43
CA LEU A 35 11.65 2.59 9.96
C LEU A 35 11.85 2.37 11.46
N ARG A 36 10.88 2.78 12.26
CA ARG A 36 10.91 2.63 13.72
C ARG A 36 9.60 2.01 14.22
N HIS A 37 9.72 1.09 15.17
CA HIS A 37 8.56 0.66 15.96
C HIS A 37 8.46 1.54 17.19
N SER A 38 7.38 2.32 17.30
CA SER A 38 7.21 3.27 18.40
C SER A 38 6.65 2.59 19.65
N ASP A 39 6.81 3.24 20.80
CA ASP A 39 6.26 2.76 22.08
C ASP A 39 4.72 2.69 22.07
N SER A 40 4.06 3.38 21.14
CA SER A 40 2.61 3.30 20.93
C SER A 40 2.18 2.04 20.17
N GLY A 41 3.10 1.21 19.73
CA GLY A 41 2.83 -0.01 18.96
C GLY A 41 2.59 0.23 17.46
N LEU A 42 2.89 1.43 16.95
CA LEU A 42 2.80 1.75 15.53
C LEU A 42 4.19 1.72 14.89
N TRP A 43 4.23 1.30 13.63
CA TRP A 43 5.41 1.51 12.79
C TRP A 43 5.43 2.94 12.26
N GLU A 44 6.57 3.58 12.33
CA GLU A 44 6.81 4.92 11.80
C GLU A 44 7.86 4.81 10.69
N LEU A 45 7.45 5.10 9.47
CA LEU A 45 8.30 5.10 8.28
C LEU A 45 8.58 6.53 7.84
N PHE A 46 9.82 6.82 7.51
CA PHE A 46 10.22 8.06 6.85
C PHE A 46 10.96 7.73 5.57
N VAL A 47 10.49 8.28 4.43
CA VAL A 47 11.12 8.08 3.13
C VAL A 47 11.19 9.36 2.33
N LYS A 48 12.29 9.53 1.59
CA LYS A 48 12.55 10.69 0.73
C LYS A 48 13.18 10.27 -0.60
N GLY A 49 13.11 11.16 -1.58
CA GLY A 49 13.69 11.01 -2.91
C GLY A 49 12.65 10.86 -4.01
N ASP A 50 13.10 10.44 -5.19
CA ASP A 50 12.19 10.10 -6.29
C ASP A 50 11.35 8.85 -5.96
N ALA A 51 10.40 8.53 -6.82
CA ALA A 51 9.45 7.45 -6.58
C ALA A 51 10.13 6.09 -6.43
N PHE A 52 11.08 5.77 -7.32
CA PHE A 52 11.80 4.51 -7.26
C PHE A 52 12.66 4.40 -5.99
N GLN A 53 13.38 5.48 -5.63
CA GLN A 53 14.21 5.54 -4.41
C GLN A 53 13.37 5.35 -3.14
N ARG A 54 12.20 6.00 -3.07
CA ARG A 54 11.25 5.80 -1.96
C ARG A 54 10.78 4.35 -1.88
N GLY A 55 10.40 3.77 -3.03
CA GLY A 55 9.98 2.38 -3.11
C GLY A 55 11.07 1.40 -2.68
N GLU A 56 12.31 1.60 -3.14
CA GLU A 56 13.45 0.79 -2.72
C GLU A 56 13.69 0.89 -1.20
N ALA A 57 13.65 2.10 -0.64
CA ALA A 57 13.81 2.32 0.79
C ALA A 57 12.70 1.63 1.60
N ILE A 58 11.43 1.75 1.18
CA ILE A 58 10.30 1.04 1.80
C ILE A 58 10.56 -0.47 1.79
N GLY A 59 10.92 -1.01 0.63
CA GLY A 59 11.18 -2.43 0.47
C GLY A 59 12.32 -2.93 1.37
N LYS A 60 13.45 -2.22 1.41
CA LYS A 60 14.62 -2.58 2.22
C LYS A 60 14.36 -2.50 3.72
N LEU A 61 13.70 -1.45 4.16
CA LEU A 61 13.41 -1.20 5.58
C LEU A 61 12.34 -2.14 6.14
N SER A 62 11.36 -2.52 5.30
CA SER A 62 10.16 -3.22 5.72
C SER A 62 10.06 -4.65 5.18
N SER A 63 11.15 -5.26 4.70
CA SER A 63 11.11 -6.55 3.99
C SER A 63 10.41 -7.67 4.77
N ASP A 64 10.65 -7.77 6.08
CA ASP A 64 9.99 -8.73 6.98
C ASP A 64 8.50 -8.43 7.16
N LEU A 65 8.14 -7.16 7.28
CA LEU A 65 6.76 -6.70 7.41
C LEU A 65 5.97 -6.92 6.12
N LEU A 66 6.60 -6.68 4.95
CA LEU A 66 6.04 -6.98 3.64
C LEU A 66 5.74 -8.47 3.48
N HIS A 67 6.71 -9.31 3.87
CA HIS A 67 6.53 -10.77 3.83
C HIS A 67 5.39 -11.21 4.75
N TYR A 68 5.35 -10.69 5.98
CA TYR A 68 4.25 -10.96 6.92
C TYR A 68 2.90 -10.56 6.36
N GLN A 69 2.81 -9.32 5.83
CA GLN A 69 1.56 -8.78 5.29
C GLN A 69 1.06 -9.60 4.10
N GLU A 70 1.96 -9.98 3.19
CA GLU A 70 1.66 -10.83 2.05
C GLU A 70 1.20 -12.23 2.48
N LYS A 71 1.88 -12.83 3.47
CA LYS A 71 1.50 -14.12 4.03
C LYS A 71 0.08 -14.09 4.59
N VAL A 72 -0.23 -13.12 5.43
CA VAL A 72 -1.55 -12.97 6.05
C VAL A 72 -2.63 -12.80 4.98
N PHE A 73 -2.36 -11.98 3.97
CA PHE A 73 -3.29 -11.77 2.86
C PHE A 73 -3.54 -13.06 2.06
N VAL A 74 -2.49 -13.79 1.71
CA VAL A 74 -2.60 -15.07 0.98
C VAL A 74 -3.30 -16.13 1.82
N ASP A 75 -3.00 -16.23 3.11
CA ASP A 75 -3.64 -17.19 4.03
C ASP A 75 -5.14 -16.90 4.15
N GLN A 76 -5.55 -15.63 4.26
CA GLN A 76 -6.95 -15.24 4.28
C GLN A 76 -7.69 -15.60 2.97
N ILE A 77 -7.03 -15.42 1.83
CA ILE A 77 -7.59 -15.86 0.55
C ILE A 77 -7.75 -17.39 0.52
N ARG A 78 -6.79 -18.14 1.06
CA ARG A 78 -6.86 -19.61 1.14
C ARG A 78 -7.96 -20.11 2.05
N GLU A 79 -8.33 -19.41 3.10
CA GLU A 79 -9.49 -19.74 3.92
C GLU A 79 -10.80 -19.66 3.13
N ILE A 80 -10.92 -18.67 2.25
CA ILE A 80 -12.09 -18.49 1.40
C ILE A 80 -12.06 -19.49 0.21
N VAL A 81 -10.86 -19.77 -0.30
CA VAL A 81 -10.61 -20.56 -1.51
C VAL A 81 -9.56 -21.63 -1.22
N PRO A 82 -9.92 -22.78 -0.63
CA PRO A 82 -8.97 -23.77 -0.12
C PRO A 82 -8.28 -24.63 -1.20
N SER A 83 -8.22 -24.19 -2.46
CA SER A 83 -7.63 -24.96 -3.57
C SER A 83 -6.60 -24.12 -4.33
N ASP A 84 -5.33 -24.55 -4.31
CA ASP A 84 -4.26 -23.91 -5.10
C ASP A 84 -4.56 -23.91 -6.61
N SER A 85 -5.27 -24.92 -7.11
CA SER A 85 -5.67 -24.97 -8.52
C SER A 85 -6.70 -23.90 -8.84
N TYR A 86 -7.59 -23.60 -7.90
CA TYR A 86 -8.57 -22.52 -8.06
C TYR A 86 -7.95 -21.14 -7.89
N LEU A 87 -6.94 -21.00 -7.02
CA LEU A 87 -6.15 -19.77 -6.93
C LEU A 87 -5.41 -19.46 -8.25
N LYS A 88 -4.84 -20.49 -8.90
CA LYS A 88 -4.24 -20.33 -10.24
C LYS A 88 -5.26 -19.95 -11.31
N PHE A 89 -6.49 -20.45 -11.19
CA PHE A 89 -7.59 -20.07 -12.06
C PHE A 89 -8.05 -18.64 -11.80
N LEU A 90 -8.20 -18.23 -10.54
CA LEU A 90 -8.50 -16.83 -10.18
C LEU A 90 -7.41 -15.88 -10.67
N ARG A 91 -6.13 -16.27 -10.60
CA ARG A 91 -5.04 -15.50 -11.21
C ARG A 91 -5.30 -15.18 -12.68
N PHE A 92 -5.77 -16.15 -13.46
CA PHE A 92 -6.12 -15.92 -14.87
C PHE A 92 -7.17 -14.81 -15.02
N PHE A 93 -8.19 -14.79 -14.16
CA PHE A 93 -9.20 -13.74 -14.16
C PHE A 93 -8.64 -12.39 -13.67
N ILE A 94 -7.85 -12.38 -12.62
CA ILE A 94 -7.20 -11.16 -12.12
C ILE A 94 -6.32 -10.54 -13.21
N VAL A 95 -5.50 -11.35 -13.89
CA VAL A 95 -4.66 -10.91 -15.02
C VAL A 95 -5.52 -10.40 -16.18
N LEU A 96 -6.65 -11.04 -16.45
CA LEU A 96 -7.55 -10.61 -17.51
C LEU A 96 -8.27 -9.28 -17.17
N PHE A 97 -8.70 -9.11 -15.91
CA PHE A 97 -9.32 -7.87 -15.43
C PHE A 97 -8.31 -6.74 -15.35
N ASN A 98 -7.11 -7.02 -14.86
CA ASN A 98 -6.05 -6.04 -14.66
C ASN A 98 -5.11 -5.92 -15.87
N ARG A 99 -5.48 -6.46 -17.03
CA ARG A 99 -4.62 -6.46 -18.23
C ARG A 99 -4.12 -5.09 -18.66
N ASN A 100 -4.86 -4.03 -18.34
CA ASN A 100 -4.52 -2.64 -18.65
C ASN A 100 -4.12 -1.86 -17.38
N LEU A 101 -3.93 -2.53 -16.23
CA LEU A 101 -3.64 -1.86 -14.97
C LEU A 101 -2.37 -1.00 -15.07
N GLY A 102 -1.32 -1.54 -15.70
CA GLY A 102 -0.07 -0.82 -15.90
C GLY A 102 -0.20 0.45 -16.75
N GLU A 103 -1.19 0.53 -17.65
CA GLU A 103 -1.46 1.73 -18.44
C GLU A 103 -2.28 2.78 -17.68
N ASN A 104 -3.05 2.34 -16.68
CA ASN A 104 -3.94 3.20 -15.89
C ASN A 104 -3.33 3.69 -14.58
N VAL A 105 -2.21 3.10 -14.13
CA VAL A 105 -1.44 3.57 -12.97
C VAL A 105 -0.40 4.57 -13.45
N LEU A 106 -0.31 5.73 -12.79
CA LEU A 106 0.69 6.74 -13.13
C LEU A 106 2.11 6.18 -12.99
N GLU A 107 3.03 6.64 -13.84
CA GLU A 107 4.42 6.19 -13.88
C GLU A 107 5.10 6.29 -12.51
N GLU A 108 4.92 7.40 -11.82
CA GLU A 108 5.44 7.62 -10.47
C GLU A 108 5.07 6.47 -9.51
N TYR A 109 3.80 6.06 -9.48
CA TYR A 109 3.36 4.98 -8.58
C TYR A 109 3.86 3.61 -9.04
N ARG A 110 3.98 3.39 -10.34
CA ARG A 110 4.58 2.15 -10.87
C ARG A 110 6.03 2.01 -10.48
N ASP A 111 6.77 3.11 -10.50
CA ASP A 111 8.19 3.15 -10.12
C ASP A 111 8.36 2.88 -8.64
N GLU A 112 7.53 3.48 -7.80
CA GLU A 112 7.54 3.25 -6.34
C GLU A 112 7.16 1.80 -6.00
N ILE A 113 6.10 1.26 -6.60
CA ILE A 113 5.70 -0.16 -6.45
C ILE A 113 6.82 -1.10 -6.94
N TYR A 114 7.48 -0.75 -8.04
CA TYR A 114 8.60 -1.55 -8.54
C TYR A 114 9.76 -1.57 -7.55
N GLY A 115 10.14 -0.42 -6.99
CA GLY A 115 11.15 -0.33 -5.93
C GLY A 115 10.83 -1.23 -4.74
N ILE A 116 9.60 -1.21 -4.24
CA ILE A 116 9.12 -2.09 -3.16
C ILE A 116 9.28 -3.56 -3.54
N SER A 117 8.89 -3.92 -4.75
CA SER A 117 8.86 -5.30 -5.23
C SER A 117 10.22 -5.99 -5.23
N LEU A 118 11.31 -5.22 -5.35
CA LEU A 118 12.68 -5.74 -5.33
C LEU A 118 13.07 -6.41 -3.99
N SER A 119 12.32 -6.14 -2.92
CA SER A 119 12.55 -6.72 -1.60
C SER A 119 11.47 -7.73 -1.19
N CYS A 120 10.51 -8.03 -2.05
CA CYS A 120 9.47 -9.01 -1.77
C CYS A 120 9.98 -10.44 -1.93
N THR A 121 9.36 -11.37 -1.22
CA THR A 121 9.67 -12.80 -1.30
C THR A 121 9.30 -13.41 -2.65
N HIS A 122 9.99 -14.48 -3.04
CA HIS A 122 9.65 -15.33 -4.18
C HIS A 122 8.72 -16.50 -3.81
N GLU A 123 8.32 -16.63 -2.54
CA GLU A 123 7.48 -17.73 -2.05
C GLU A 123 6.13 -17.81 -2.80
N TYR A 124 5.60 -16.67 -3.20
CA TYR A 124 4.30 -16.55 -3.86
C TYR A 124 4.37 -16.32 -5.37
N ASP A 125 5.49 -16.68 -6.02
CA ASP A 125 5.66 -16.52 -7.48
C ASP A 125 4.66 -17.36 -8.30
N PHE A 126 4.02 -18.35 -7.67
CA PHE A 126 2.90 -19.08 -8.27
C PHE A 126 1.65 -18.20 -8.50
N ILE A 127 1.51 -17.07 -7.80
CA ILE A 127 0.45 -16.07 -8.00
C ILE A 127 0.86 -15.07 -9.09
N GLY A 128 2.13 -14.66 -9.12
CA GLY A 128 2.70 -13.68 -10.05
C GLY A 128 4.09 -13.25 -9.62
N THR A 129 4.80 -12.55 -10.48
CA THR A 129 6.09 -11.93 -10.10
C THR A 129 5.88 -10.97 -8.92
N PRO A 130 6.92 -10.65 -8.12
CA PRO A 130 6.81 -9.70 -7.04
C PRO A 130 6.17 -8.37 -7.45
N TYR A 131 6.54 -7.82 -8.60
CA TYR A 131 5.97 -6.59 -9.11
C TYR A 131 4.48 -6.73 -9.46
N GLU A 132 4.10 -7.79 -10.18
CA GLU A 132 2.68 -8.05 -10.51
C GLU A 132 1.83 -8.20 -9.25
N ARG A 133 2.35 -8.89 -8.21
CA ARG A 133 1.64 -9.07 -6.95
C ARG A 133 1.44 -7.74 -6.24
N GLN A 134 2.49 -6.93 -6.09
CA GLN A 134 2.40 -5.62 -5.44
C GLN A 134 1.44 -4.70 -6.19
N LEU A 135 1.48 -4.66 -7.51
CA LEU A 135 0.56 -3.87 -8.32
C LEU A 135 -0.90 -4.33 -8.13
N ASN A 136 -1.14 -5.66 -8.07
CA ASN A 136 -2.47 -6.21 -7.82
C ASN A 136 -2.97 -5.94 -6.39
N TYR A 137 -2.08 -5.94 -5.37
CA TYR A 137 -2.47 -5.63 -4.00
C TYR A 137 -2.92 -4.17 -3.86
N HIS A 138 -2.27 -3.25 -4.55
CA HIS A 138 -2.69 -1.84 -4.60
C HIS A 138 -4.05 -1.66 -5.30
N SER A 139 -4.43 -2.52 -6.23
CA SER A 139 -5.75 -2.52 -6.87
C SER A 139 -6.80 -3.35 -6.11
N ALA A 140 -6.43 -4.07 -5.05
CA ALA A 140 -7.33 -4.97 -4.33
C ALA A 140 -8.51 -4.24 -3.67
N HIS A 141 -8.33 -3.00 -3.26
CA HIS A 141 -9.40 -2.16 -2.74
C HIS A 141 -10.49 -1.94 -3.78
N ASP A 142 -10.12 -1.63 -5.03
CA ASP A 142 -11.05 -1.41 -6.13
C ASP A 142 -11.76 -2.70 -6.54
N LEU A 143 -11.05 -3.85 -6.48
CA LEU A 143 -11.62 -5.17 -6.69
C LEU A 143 -12.63 -5.53 -5.57
N GLY A 144 -12.34 -5.19 -4.31
CA GLY A 144 -13.25 -5.37 -3.18
C GLY A 144 -14.57 -4.63 -3.38
N HIS A 145 -14.53 -3.44 -3.97
CA HIS A 145 -15.73 -2.69 -4.33
C HIS A 145 -16.54 -3.34 -5.46
N ALA A 146 -15.88 -3.95 -6.43
CA ALA A 146 -16.55 -4.69 -7.50
C ALA A 146 -17.25 -5.97 -7.00
N MET A 147 -16.82 -6.50 -5.84
CA MET A 147 -17.38 -7.68 -5.17
C MET A 147 -18.31 -7.30 -4.00
N GLN A 148 -19.06 -6.23 -4.12
CA GLN A 148 -19.88 -5.56 -3.07
C GLN A 148 -20.86 -6.46 -2.27
N ASP A 149 -21.15 -7.65 -2.72
CA ASP A 149 -22.08 -8.56 -2.02
C ASP A 149 -21.54 -9.12 -0.69
N TYR A 150 -20.26 -8.91 -0.40
CA TYR A 150 -19.61 -9.48 0.79
C TYR A 150 -19.39 -8.51 1.96
N MET A 151 -19.81 -7.24 1.86
CA MET A 151 -19.75 -6.23 2.94
C MET A 151 -18.39 -6.15 3.67
N LEU A 152 -17.28 -6.29 2.92
CA LEU A 152 -15.93 -6.33 3.49
C LEU A 152 -15.36 -4.94 3.78
N VAL A 153 -16.03 -3.88 3.35
CA VAL A 153 -15.55 -2.50 3.46
C VAL A 153 -16.63 -1.60 4.03
N GLY A 154 -16.31 -0.93 5.11
CA GLY A 154 -17.12 0.13 5.69
C GLY A 154 -16.22 1.28 6.12
N CYS A 155 -16.74 2.48 6.18
CA CYS A 155 -15.97 3.63 6.63
C CYS A 155 -16.90 4.63 7.31
N SER A 156 -16.37 5.33 8.31
CA SER A 156 -17.02 6.49 8.88
C SER A 156 -16.00 7.59 9.10
N SER A 157 -16.42 8.84 8.89
CA SER A 157 -15.57 10.00 9.13
C SER A 157 -16.38 11.18 9.65
N PHE A 158 -15.72 12.05 10.39
CA PHE A 158 -16.27 13.32 10.80
C PHE A 158 -15.21 14.41 10.71
N ALA A 159 -15.66 15.65 10.57
CA ALA A 159 -14.81 16.83 10.69
C ALA A 159 -15.50 17.86 11.59
N THR A 160 -14.74 18.52 12.47
CA THR A 160 -15.22 19.61 13.30
C THR A 160 -14.24 20.77 13.27
N TRP A 161 -14.74 22.00 13.37
CA TRP A 161 -13.91 23.21 13.34
C TRP A 161 -14.65 24.41 13.97
N GLY A 162 -13.97 25.53 14.17
CA GLY A 162 -14.51 26.74 14.72
C GLY A 162 -15.08 26.51 16.12
N THR A 163 -16.30 26.91 16.38
CA THR A 163 -16.95 26.78 17.69
C THR A 163 -17.28 25.35 18.11
N GLN A 164 -17.13 24.39 17.22
CA GLN A 164 -17.34 22.95 17.46
C GLN A 164 -16.04 22.23 17.87
N SER A 165 -14.93 22.96 17.94
CA SER A 165 -13.63 22.46 18.35
C SER A 165 -13.13 23.30 19.54
N ALA A 166 -12.40 22.68 20.49
CA ALA A 166 -11.99 23.34 21.74
C ALA A 166 -11.05 24.53 21.52
N ASP A 167 -10.21 24.45 20.48
CA ASP A 167 -9.24 25.49 20.11
C ASP A 167 -9.52 26.11 18.73
N SER A 168 -10.72 25.88 18.20
CA SER A 168 -11.15 26.31 16.86
C SER A 168 -10.36 25.68 15.68
N SER A 169 -9.46 24.73 15.95
CA SER A 169 -8.75 24.01 14.91
C SER A 169 -9.66 23.03 14.17
N LEU A 170 -9.25 22.65 12.95
CA LEU A 170 -9.90 21.57 12.22
C LEU A 170 -9.44 20.22 12.81
N LEU A 171 -10.40 19.44 13.30
CA LEU A 171 -10.19 18.05 13.71
C LEU A 171 -10.92 17.12 12.73
N ILE A 172 -10.21 16.09 12.26
CA ILE A 172 -10.78 15.06 11.40
C ILE A 172 -10.55 13.71 12.07
N GLY A 173 -11.64 12.96 12.26
CA GLY A 173 -11.59 11.59 12.74
C GLY A 173 -12.13 10.64 11.68
N ARG A 174 -11.55 9.44 11.59
CA ARG A 174 -11.90 8.46 10.57
C ARG A 174 -11.72 7.04 11.06
N ASN A 175 -12.68 6.15 10.77
CA ASN A 175 -12.53 4.71 10.81
C ASN A 175 -12.45 4.15 9.39
N PHE A 176 -11.52 3.24 9.18
CA PHE A 176 -11.38 2.44 7.97
C PHE A 176 -11.67 0.99 8.32
N ASP A 177 -12.83 0.50 7.88
CA ASP A 177 -13.26 -0.85 8.14
C ASP A 177 -13.01 -1.68 6.87
N PHE A 178 -11.90 -2.43 6.88
CA PHE A 178 -11.51 -3.34 5.82
C PHE A 178 -11.14 -4.67 6.44
N TYR A 179 -11.97 -5.68 6.22
CA TYR A 179 -11.77 -6.98 6.82
C TYR A 179 -10.98 -7.92 5.90
N VAL A 180 -9.77 -8.23 6.30
CA VAL A 180 -8.88 -9.22 5.66
C VAL A 180 -8.24 -10.11 6.75
N GLY A 181 -9.01 -10.41 7.80
CA GLY A 181 -8.52 -11.10 8.99
C GLY A 181 -7.86 -10.17 10.02
N ASP A 182 -7.89 -10.57 11.30
CA ASP A 182 -7.38 -9.76 12.41
C ASP A 182 -5.87 -9.53 12.32
N ALA A 183 -5.11 -10.54 11.87
CA ALA A 183 -3.66 -10.46 11.70
C ALA A 183 -3.23 -9.39 10.67
N PHE A 184 -4.07 -9.07 9.70
CA PHE A 184 -3.79 -7.99 8.74
C PHE A 184 -3.68 -6.62 9.42
N ALA A 185 -4.35 -6.42 10.54
CA ALA A 185 -4.38 -5.16 11.27
C ALA A 185 -3.22 -4.98 12.27
N GLU A 186 -2.33 -5.97 12.46
CA GLU A 186 -1.29 -5.92 13.49
C GLU A 186 -0.21 -4.87 13.22
N ASN A 187 0.27 -4.77 11.97
CA ASN A 187 1.39 -3.92 11.58
C ASN A 187 0.93 -2.59 10.97
N LYS A 188 0.14 -1.81 11.71
CA LYS A 188 -0.25 -0.48 11.25
C LYS A 188 0.94 0.46 11.20
N GLN A 189 0.97 1.31 10.17
CA GLN A 189 2.08 2.19 9.88
C GLN A 189 1.60 3.62 9.67
N VAL A 190 2.37 4.57 10.22
CA VAL A 190 2.33 5.98 9.84
C VAL A 190 3.57 6.26 8.99
N ALA A 191 3.38 6.64 7.74
CA ALA A 191 4.46 6.90 6.82
C ALA A 191 4.57 8.39 6.51
N PHE A 192 5.79 8.92 6.53
CA PHE A 192 6.13 10.30 6.21
C PHE A 192 6.91 10.32 4.91
N TYR A 193 6.36 10.98 3.91
CA TYR A 193 6.91 11.06 2.58
C TYR A 193 7.48 12.45 2.29
N VAL A 194 8.70 12.48 1.77
CA VAL A 194 9.37 13.70 1.29
C VAL A 194 9.73 13.50 -0.19
N PRO A 195 8.74 13.63 -1.10
CA PRO A 195 8.99 13.48 -2.53
C PRO A 195 9.90 14.61 -3.05
N GLU A 196 10.65 14.34 -4.14
CA GLU A 196 11.44 15.40 -4.79
C GLU A 196 10.57 16.50 -5.39
N GLN A 197 9.37 16.15 -5.84
CA GLN A 197 8.40 17.07 -6.39
C GLN A 197 7.08 16.94 -5.64
N GLY A 198 6.40 18.07 -5.43
CA GLY A 198 5.14 18.11 -4.71
C GLY A 198 5.32 18.40 -3.22
N TYR A 199 4.29 18.14 -2.45
CA TYR A 199 4.24 18.43 -1.02
C TYR A 199 4.66 17.23 -0.19
N ARG A 200 5.32 17.48 0.94
CA ARG A 200 5.48 16.45 1.96
C ARG A 200 4.13 16.06 2.52
N PHE A 201 3.97 14.80 2.82
CA PHE A 201 2.72 14.30 3.38
C PHE A 201 2.94 13.13 4.35
N ALA A 202 1.96 12.92 5.21
CA ALA A 202 1.87 11.74 6.04
C ALA A 202 0.67 10.89 5.62
N SER A 203 0.82 9.57 5.68
CA SER A 203 -0.21 8.60 5.38
C SER A 203 -0.32 7.55 6.47
N VAL A 204 -1.52 7.08 6.74
CA VAL A 204 -1.79 5.95 7.64
C VAL A 204 -2.24 4.75 6.81
N GLY A 205 -1.55 3.63 6.97
CA GLY A 205 -1.80 2.41 6.19
C GLY A 205 -1.06 1.21 6.77
N TRP A 206 -0.51 0.40 5.89
CA TRP A 206 0.24 -0.82 6.19
C TRP A 206 1.57 -0.83 5.45
N PRO A 207 2.54 -1.67 5.88
CA PRO A 207 3.81 -1.82 5.19
C PRO A 207 3.63 -2.16 3.71
N GLY A 208 4.33 -1.42 2.86
CA GLY A 208 4.28 -1.60 1.40
C GLY A 208 3.10 -0.94 0.70
N MET A 209 2.16 -0.36 1.41
CA MET A 209 1.04 0.37 0.82
C MET A 209 1.43 1.83 0.58
N ILE A 210 1.48 2.26 -0.68
CA ILE A 210 1.79 3.64 -1.06
C ILE A 210 0.53 4.50 -1.28
N GLY A 211 -0.63 3.88 -1.49
CA GLY A 211 -1.91 4.58 -1.62
C GLY A 211 -2.32 5.28 -0.33
N VAL A 212 -2.84 6.50 -0.46
CA VAL A 212 -3.27 7.30 0.69
C VAL A 212 -4.73 7.02 1.04
N LEU A 213 -4.97 6.11 1.96
CA LEU A 213 -6.31 5.85 2.51
C LEU A 213 -6.75 6.94 3.50
N SER A 214 -5.81 7.42 4.28
CA SER A 214 -5.95 8.54 5.22
C SER A 214 -4.63 9.28 5.27
N GLY A 215 -4.61 10.55 4.92
CA GLY A 215 -3.38 11.32 4.93
C GLY A 215 -3.61 12.81 4.96
N MET A 216 -2.52 13.51 5.23
CA MET A 216 -2.48 14.96 5.25
C MET A 216 -1.14 15.44 4.74
N ASN A 217 -1.14 16.49 3.93
CA ASN A 217 0.08 17.14 3.49
C ASN A 217 0.47 18.36 4.34
N GLU A 218 1.66 18.89 4.11
CA GLU A 218 2.21 20.04 4.85
C GLU A 218 1.44 21.35 4.67
N THR A 219 0.53 21.44 3.68
CA THR A 219 -0.35 22.60 3.51
C THR A 219 -1.68 22.46 4.25
N GLY A 220 -1.91 21.33 4.91
CA GLY A 220 -3.13 21.03 5.65
C GLY A 220 -4.25 20.40 4.81
N LEU A 221 -3.99 20.07 3.53
CA LEU A 221 -4.93 19.28 2.75
C LEU A 221 -5.00 17.87 3.33
N THR A 222 -6.20 17.45 3.72
CA THR A 222 -6.48 16.13 4.28
C THR A 222 -7.35 15.33 3.31
N VAL A 223 -6.98 14.07 3.12
CA VAL A 223 -7.70 13.12 2.25
C VAL A 223 -8.08 11.89 3.05
N THR A 224 -9.33 11.43 2.88
CA THR A 224 -9.79 10.13 3.38
C THR A 224 -10.61 9.43 2.31
N ILE A 225 -10.38 8.14 2.11
CA ILE A 225 -11.17 7.32 1.20
C ILE A 225 -12.31 6.67 1.99
N ASN A 226 -13.54 6.88 1.56
CA ASN A 226 -14.73 6.26 2.15
C ASN A 226 -15.50 5.52 1.05
N ALA A 227 -15.87 4.27 1.34
CA ALA A 227 -16.65 3.45 0.43
C ALA A 227 -18.06 4.03 0.23
N ALA A 228 -18.50 4.13 -1.01
CA ALA A 228 -19.87 4.47 -1.37
C ALA A 228 -20.43 3.47 -2.38
N LYS A 229 -21.72 3.10 -2.23
CA LYS A 229 -22.37 2.24 -3.22
C LYS A 229 -22.54 3.00 -4.54
N SER A 230 -22.05 2.42 -5.62
CA SER A 230 -22.14 2.95 -6.96
C SER A 230 -22.43 1.83 -7.95
N ALA A 231 -22.85 2.18 -9.17
CA ALA A 231 -22.89 1.22 -10.25
C ALA A 231 -21.47 0.78 -10.62
N VAL A 232 -21.30 -0.48 -11.01
CA VAL A 232 -20.00 -1.00 -11.46
C VAL A 232 -19.54 -0.19 -12.69
N PRO A 233 -18.38 0.43 -12.69
CA PRO A 233 -17.90 1.20 -13.82
C PRO A 233 -17.70 0.28 -15.05
N THR A 234 -18.18 0.71 -16.19
CA THR A 234 -17.99 0.03 -17.47
C THR A 234 -16.93 0.79 -18.28
N GLY A 235 -15.66 0.46 -18.09
CA GLY A 235 -14.56 1.10 -18.82
C GLY A 235 -13.24 1.01 -18.06
N SER A 236 -12.15 1.46 -18.72
CA SER A 236 -10.86 1.63 -18.07
C SER A 236 -10.87 2.93 -17.23
N ALA A 237 -10.45 2.84 -15.99
CA ALA A 237 -10.28 3.99 -15.11
C ALA A 237 -8.96 3.86 -14.34
N THR A 238 -8.41 4.99 -13.91
CA THR A 238 -7.26 4.98 -12.98
C THR A 238 -7.73 4.43 -11.63
N PRO A 239 -7.01 3.47 -11.04
CA PRO A 239 -7.29 2.98 -9.70
C PRO A 239 -7.32 4.10 -8.66
N ILE A 240 -8.15 3.97 -7.63
CA ILE A 240 -8.28 4.97 -6.57
C ILE A 240 -7.16 4.83 -5.54
N SER A 241 -6.63 3.64 -5.38
CA SER A 241 -5.63 3.32 -4.34
C SER A 241 -4.30 2.90 -4.92
#